data_4c495744888820c9460d289c8ecab425
#
_entry.id   4c495744888820c9460d289c8ecab425
#
_cell.length_a   1.000
_cell.length_b   1.000
_cell.length_c   1.000
_cell.angle_alpha   90.00
_cell.angle_beta   90.00
_cell.angle_gamma   90.00
#
_symmetry.space_group_name_H-M   'P 1'
#
loop_
_entity.id
_entity.type
_entity.pdbx_description
1 polymer ?
#
loop_
_entity_poly.entity_id
_entity_poly.type
_entity_poly.pdbx_seq_one_letter_code
_entity_poly.pdbx_strand_id
1 'polypeptide(L)'
;LNTFISGQGEARIAMLSVLIGAIINICLDPVFIFVFGMGVKGAALATIISQAVSAAWVIKFLTSKKSVIRLKAKNMRLKGDVVKHIGGLGISPFIMQSTESLVNITLNSGLQKYGGDLYVGTMSIMTSIMQLIVIPIQGITQGVQPIISYNYGAGNKSRVKGAMIRLIVVCFLATIVLAGVAVFAPGVYAEIFTNNDQLVKLTCQVMPIYFFGITIFGIQSACQSTFLALGQAKVSLFIALLRKVILLIPLAIILPKFMGVIGIYRAEPVADIISVLTTSVLFVITVKKVLRNMGNNDMISADQGKEGGTNERLY
;
A
#
# COMPACT_ATOMS: atom_id res chain seq x y z
N LEU A 1 9.88 -11.86 -5.66
CA LEU A 1 9.54 -13.00 -6.55
C LEU A 1 8.04 -13.30 -6.52
N ASN A 2 7.37 -13.15 -5.39
CA ASN A 2 5.94 -13.43 -5.24
C ASN A 2 5.06 -12.61 -6.19
N THR A 3 5.40 -11.34 -6.40
CA THR A 3 4.75 -10.43 -7.36
C THR A 3 4.78 -10.95 -8.81
N PHE A 4 5.82 -11.68 -9.20
CA PHE A 4 5.88 -12.32 -10.53
C PHE A 4 4.89 -13.47 -10.66
N ILE A 5 4.61 -14.19 -9.57
CA ILE A 5 3.61 -15.27 -9.56
C ILE A 5 2.22 -14.67 -9.69
N SER A 6 1.91 -13.63 -8.91
CA SER A 6 0.63 -12.90 -9.00
C SER A 6 0.42 -12.27 -10.39
N GLY A 7 1.48 -11.71 -10.99
CA GLY A 7 1.44 -11.12 -12.33
C GLY A 7 1.17 -12.11 -13.46
N GLN A 8 1.41 -13.42 -13.24
CA GLN A 8 1.05 -14.50 -14.16
C GLN A 8 -0.41 -14.98 -14.02
N GLY A 9 -1.18 -14.39 -13.11
CA GLY A 9 -2.55 -14.81 -12.80
C GLY A 9 -2.65 -15.88 -11.71
N GLU A 10 -1.53 -16.39 -11.21
CA GLU A 10 -1.47 -17.47 -10.20
C GLU A 10 -1.52 -16.90 -8.76
N ALA A 11 -2.52 -16.04 -8.49
CA ALA A 11 -2.67 -15.38 -7.19
C ALA A 11 -2.81 -16.38 -6.02
N ARG A 12 -3.42 -17.56 -6.26
CA ARG A 12 -3.56 -18.61 -5.23
C ARG A 12 -2.20 -19.15 -4.78
N ILE A 13 -1.28 -19.39 -5.71
CA ILE A 13 0.06 -19.91 -5.41
C ILE A 13 0.88 -18.83 -4.68
N ALA A 14 0.75 -17.58 -5.10
CA ALA A 14 1.36 -16.44 -4.43
C ALA A 14 0.85 -16.30 -2.98
N MET A 15 -0.45 -16.42 -2.76
CA MET A 15 -1.06 -16.39 -1.43
C MET A 15 -0.57 -17.57 -0.56
N LEU A 16 -0.56 -18.79 -1.10
CA LEU A 16 -0.11 -19.98 -0.37
C LEU A 16 1.35 -19.84 0.10
N SER A 17 2.23 -19.23 -0.69
CA SER A 17 3.62 -19.01 -0.27
C SER A 17 3.73 -18.14 0.99
N VAL A 18 2.89 -17.10 1.11
CA VAL A 18 2.86 -16.23 2.28
C VAL A 18 2.22 -16.94 3.47
N LEU A 19 1.10 -17.65 3.24
CA LEU A 19 0.40 -18.40 4.28
C LEU A 19 1.27 -19.51 4.89
N ILE A 20 1.99 -20.27 4.07
CA ILE A 20 2.92 -21.31 4.55
C ILE A 20 3.98 -20.67 5.45
N GLY A 21 4.59 -19.57 5.02
CA GLY A 21 5.57 -18.85 5.83
C GLY A 21 4.98 -18.36 7.17
N ALA A 22 3.78 -17.75 7.12
CA ALA A 22 3.12 -17.24 8.32
C ALA A 22 2.74 -18.35 9.31
N ILE A 23 2.17 -19.46 8.83
CA ILE A 23 1.78 -20.60 9.68
C ILE A 23 3.03 -21.22 10.34
N ILE A 24 4.11 -21.43 9.57
CA ILE A 24 5.35 -21.97 10.11
C ILE A 24 5.93 -21.02 11.17
N ASN A 25 5.91 -19.72 10.93
CA ASN A 25 6.40 -18.73 11.89
C ASN A 25 5.58 -18.77 13.19
N ILE A 26 4.24 -18.72 13.11
CA ILE A 26 3.33 -18.80 14.27
C ILE A 26 3.55 -20.09 15.08
N CYS A 27 3.83 -21.20 14.41
CA CYS A 27 4.09 -22.47 15.09
C CYS A 27 5.48 -22.54 15.73
N LEU A 28 6.50 -22.00 15.05
CA LEU A 28 7.89 -22.09 15.52
C LEU A 28 8.23 -21.04 16.59
N ASP A 29 7.61 -19.85 16.55
CA ASP A 29 7.85 -18.78 17.53
C ASP A 29 7.66 -19.27 18.97
N PRO A 30 6.50 -19.84 19.38
CA PRO A 30 6.30 -20.34 20.73
C PRO A 30 7.30 -21.45 21.11
N VAL A 31 7.61 -22.34 20.17
CA VAL A 31 8.55 -23.44 20.40
C VAL A 31 9.95 -22.93 20.70
N PHE A 32 10.47 -22.02 19.87
CA PHE A 32 11.83 -21.52 20.09
C PHE A 32 11.93 -20.52 21.23
N ILE A 33 10.90 -19.70 21.44
CA ILE A 33 10.90 -18.70 22.52
C ILE A 33 10.73 -19.36 23.88
N PHE A 34 9.69 -20.23 24.04
CA PHE A 34 9.28 -20.73 25.32
C PHE A 34 9.82 -22.14 25.60
N VAL A 35 9.73 -23.11 24.67
CA VAL A 35 10.16 -24.50 24.91
C VAL A 35 11.68 -24.60 24.92
N PHE A 36 12.36 -23.98 23.94
CA PHE A 36 13.82 -23.97 23.91
C PHE A 36 14.45 -22.81 24.69
N GLY A 37 13.66 -21.90 25.27
CA GLY A 37 14.15 -20.81 26.10
C GLY A 37 15.06 -19.80 25.38
N MET A 38 15.03 -19.76 24.03
CA MET A 38 15.94 -18.93 23.22
C MET A 38 15.56 -17.44 23.20
N GLY A 39 14.38 -17.05 23.70
CA GLY A 39 13.91 -15.68 23.73
C GLY A 39 13.94 -15.02 22.34
N VAL A 40 14.52 -13.82 22.25
CA VAL A 40 14.59 -13.04 20.98
C VAL A 40 15.34 -13.78 19.86
N LYS A 41 16.38 -14.54 20.20
CA LYS A 41 17.12 -15.35 19.22
C LYS A 41 16.24 -16.45 18.62
N GLY A 42 15.35 -17.03 19.42
CA GLY A 42 14.36 -18.02 18.96
C GLY A 42 13.37 -17.43 17.95
N ALA A 43 12.81 -16.25 18.22
CA ALA A 43 11.94 -15.55 17.30
C ALA A 43 12.65 -15.22 15.97
N ALA A 44 13.90 -14.76 16.02
CA ALA A 44 14.69 -14.52 14.82
C ALA A 44 14.91 -15.79 13.99
N LEU A 45 15.23 -16.93 14.64
CA LEU A 45 15.44 -18.22 13.98
C LEU A 45 14.15 -18.73 13.35
N ALA A 46 13.01 -18.66 14.03
CA ALA A 46 11.72 -19.02 13.49
C ALA A 46 11.36 -18.20 12.24
N THR A 47 11.62 -16.90 12.28
CA THR A 47 11.41 -16.01 11.14
C THR A 47 12.30 -16.40 9.94
N ILE A 48 13.58 -16.69 10.15
CA ILE A 48 14.49 -17.11 9.07
C ILE A 48 14.03 -18.43 8.46
N ILE A 49 13.65 -19.42 9.25
CA ILE A 49 13.19 -20.73 8.77
C ILE A 49 11.90 -20.59 7.97
N SER A 50 10.91 -19.85 8.48
CA SER A 50 9.63 -19.63 7.82
C SER A 50 9.79 -18.91 6.47
N GLN A 51 10.65 -17.90 6.42
CA GLN A 51 10.97 -17.20 5.18
C GLN A 51 11.74 -18.08 4.19
N ALA A 52 12.66 -18.91 4.67
CA ALA A 52 13.39 -19.86 3.81
C ALA A 52 12.44 -20.88 3.16
N VAL A 53 11.49 -21.43 3.91
CA VAL A 53 10.48 -22.36 3.37
C VAL A 53 9.57 -21.66 2.35
N SER A 54 9.10 -20.44 2.66
CA SER A 54 8.31 -19.64 1.72
C SER A 54 9.10 -19.34 0.43
N ALA A 55 10.37 -18.96 0.56
CA ALA A 55 11.25 -18.70 -0.58
C ALA A 55 11.48 -19.97 -1.42
N ALA A 56 11.71 -21.13 -0.78
CA ALA A 56 11.88 -22.40 -1.47
C ALA A 56 10.61 -22.78 -2.26
N TRP A 57 9.42 -22.56 -1.70
CA TRP A 57 8.15 -22.76 -2.40
C TRP A 57 8.04 -21.90 -3.67
N VAL A 58 8.34 -20.61 -3.56
CA VAL A 58 8.31 -19.67 -4.68
C VAL A 58 9.32 -20.06 -5.78
N ILE A 59 10.55 -20.42 -5.40
CA ILE A 59 11.61 -20.85 -6.33
C ILE A 59 11.19 -22.15 -7.03
N LYS A 60 10.66 -23.13 -6.28
CA LYS A 60 10.16 -24.38 -6.84
C LYS A 60 9.07 -24.15 -7.89
N PHE A 61 8.15 -23.21 -7.64
CA PHE A 61 7.12 -22.85 -8.62
C PHE A 61 7.73 -22.17 -9.86
N LEU A 62 8.58 -21.16 -9.69
CA LEU A 62 9.18 -20.40 -10.79
C LEU A 62 10.18 -21.21 -11.63
N THR A 63 10.69 -22.32 -11.11
CA THR A 63 11.52 -23.28 -11.87
C THR A 63 10.70 -24.40 -12.53
N SER A 64 9.42 -24.54 -12.15
CA SER A 64 8.54 -25.59 -12.66
C SER A 64 8.09 -25.34 -14.11
N LYS A 65 7.57 -26.40 -14.75
CA LYS A 65 6.97 -26.32 -16.10
C LYS A 65 5.65 -25.51 -16.12
N LYS A 66 5.01 -25.29 -14.96
CA LYS A 66 3.73 -24.59 -14.84
C LYS A 66 3.88 -23.07 -14.89
N SER A 67 5.08 -22.55 -14.60
CA SER A 67 5.33 -21.10 -14.62
C SER A 67 5.56 -20.61 -16.06
N VAL A 68 4.88 -19.53 -16.44
CA VAL A 68 5.07 -18.84 -17.72
C VAL A 68 6.43 -18.13 -17.73
N ILE A 69 6.75 -17.43 -16.62
CA ILE A 69 8.05 -16.78 -16.42
C ILE A 69 8.93 -17.75 -15.62
N ARG A 70 9.90 -18.36 -16.30
CA ARG A 70 10.81 -19.32 -15.67
C ARG A 70 12.14 -18.68 -15.29
N LEU A 71 12.60 -18.97 -14.07
CA LEU A 71 13.97 -18.68 -13.67
C LEU A 71 14.92 -19.65 -14.38
N LYS A 72 15.80 -19.09 -15.22
CA LYS A 72 16.87 -19.85 -15.91
C LYS A 72 18.21 -19.26 -15.51
N ALA A 73 19.14 -20.08 -15.04
CA ALA A 73 20.49 -19.64 -14.63
C ALA A 73 21.22 -18.88 -15.76
N LYS A 74 20.99 -19.26 -17.02
CA LYS A 74 21.56 -18.58 -18.19
C LYS A 74 21.15 -17.09 -18.28
N ASN A 75 19.98 -16.71 -17.74
CA ASN A 75 19.44 -15.36 -17.82
C ASN A 75 19.82 -14.50 -16.58
N MET A 76 20.57 -15.05 -15.61
CA MET A 76 20.97 -14.34 -14.38
C MET A 76 22.21 -13.44 -14.57
N ARG A 77 22.68 -13.25 -15.81
CA ARG A 77 23.77 -12.32 -16.08
C ARG A 77 23.29 -10.88 -15.93
N LEU A 78 23.97 -10.12 -15.09
CA LEU A 78 23.71 -8.69 -14.90
C LEU A 78 24.02 -7.95 -16.20
N LYS A 79 23.03 -7.27 -16.75
CA LYS A 79 23.18 -6.35 -17.90
C LYS A 79 23.00 -4.93 -17.39
N GLY A 80 23.97 -4.05 -17.68
CA GLY A 80 23.99 -2.67 -17.17
C GLY A 80 22.71 -1.89 -17.47
N ASP A 81 22.16 -2.00 -18.67
CA ASP A 81 20.92 -1.33 -19.06
C ASP A 81 19.71 -1.80 -18.25
N VAL A 82 19.61 -3.11 -17.98
CA VAL A 82 18.52 -3.67 -17.18
C VAL A 82 18.66 -3.21 -15.73
N VAL A 83 19.86 -3.21 -15.17
CA VAL A 83 20.13 -2.71 -13.80
C VAL A 83 19.78 -1.23 -13.68
N LYS A 84 20.14 -0.41 -14.67
CA LYS A 84 19.79 1.02 -14.71
C LYS A 84 18.28 1.24 -14.75
N HIS A 85 17.54 0.47 -15.55
CA HIS A 85 16.07 0.54 -15.58
C HIS A 85 15.44 0.11 -14.25
N ILE A 86 15.90 -1.00 -13.66
CA ILE A 86 15.43 -1.46 -12.34
C ILE A 86 15.71 -0.40 -11.28
N GLY A 87 16.93 0.17 -11.26
CA GLY A 87 17.31 1.24 -10.34
C GLY A 87 16.40 2.48 -10.50
N GLY A 88 16.15 2.90 -11.74
CA GLY A 88 15.24 4.02 -12.02
C GLY A 88 13.81 3.80 -11.52
N LEU A 89 13.27 2.58 -11.67
CA LEU A 89 11.97 2.21 -11.12
C LEU A 89 11.97 2.09 -9.59
N GLY A 90 13.09 1.68 -8.99
CA GLY A 90 13.28 1.51 -7.56
C GLY A 90 13.38 2.84 -6.78
N ILE A 91 13.76 3.95 -7.44
CA ILE A 91 13.87 5.27 -6.80
C ILE A 91 12.53 5.72 -6.19
N SER A 92 11.42 5.51 -6.89
CA SER A 92 10.10 5.94 -6.41
C SER A 92 9.67 5.26 -5.09
N PRO A 93 9.65 3.91 -4.97
CA PRO A 93 9.36 3.26 -3.70
C PRO A 93 10.42 3.54 -2.62
N PHE A 94 11.69 3.74 -2.99
CA PHE A 94 12.72 4.15 -2.04
C PHE A 94 12.42 5.52 -1.41
N ILE A 95 12.08 6.53 -2.22
CA ILE A 95 11.69 7.85 -1.74
C ILE A 95 10.46 7.75 -0.84
N MET A 96 9.45 6.97 -1.25
CA MET A 96 8.24 6.77 -0.44
C MET A 96 8.56 6.16 0.93
N GLN A 97 9.41 5.14 0.99
CA GLN A 97 9.78 4.47 2.23
C GLN A 97 10.66 5.34 3.13
N SER A 98 11.61 6.07 2.53
CA SER A 98 12.45 7.03 3.27
C SER A 98 11.61 8.17 3.86
N THR A 99 10.57 8.59 3.17
CA THR A 99 9.63 9.61 3.65
C THR A 99 8.85 9.13 4.87
N GLU A 100 8.48 7.84 4.95
CA GLU A 100 7.85 7.26 6.16
C GLU A 100 8.75 7.41 7.39
N SER A 101 10.03 7.06 7.23
CA SER A 101 10.99 7.19 8.33
C SER A 101 11.14 8.64 8.78
N LEU A 102 11.19 9.59 7.84
CA LEU A 102 11.28 11.01 8.13
C LEU A 102 10.05 11.54 8.88
N VAL A 103 8.85 11.12 8.47
CA VAL A 103 7.60 11.45 9.17
C VAL A 103 7.61 10.91 10.59
N ASN A 104 7.97 9.64 10.78
CA ASN A 104 8.03 9.02 12.11
C ASN A 104 9.01 9.73 13.04
N ILE A 105 10.22 10.11 12.54
CA ILE A 105 11.19 10.87 13.32
C ILE A 105 10.61 12.25 13.69
N THR A 106 9.99 12.95 12.76
CA THR A 106 9.41 14.29 13.00
C THR A 106 8.31 14.24 14.04
N LEU A 107 7.36 13.29 13.89
CA LEU A 107 6.24 13.15 14.83
C LEU A 107 6.74 12.75 16.23
N ASN A 108 7.59 11.74 16.35
CA ASN A 108 8.08 11.27 17.63
C ASN A 108 8.97 12.33 18.34
N SER A 109 9.84 13.02 17.61
CA SER A 109 10.66 14.11 18.18
C SER A 109 9.78 15.27 18.66
N GLY A 110 8.72 15.60 17.89
CA GLY A 110 7.73 16.61 18.29
C GLY A 110 6.97 16.19 19.56
N LEU A 111 6.46 14.96 19.60
CA LEU A 111 5.72 14.42 20.74
C LEU A 111 6.60 14.36 21.99
N GLN A 112 7.84 13.91 21.85
CA GLN A 112 8.82 13.91 22.96
C GLN A 112 9.04 15.32 23.53
N LYS A 113 9.23 16.31 22.64
CA LYS A 113 9.51 17.70 23.04
C LYS A 113 8.32 18.38 23.74
N TYR A 114 7.07 18.16 23.26
CA TYR A 114 5.89 18.88 23.74
C TYR A 114 5.05 18.10 24.74
N GLY A 115 5.18 16.76 24.79
CA GLY A 115 4.30 15.89 25.58
C GLY A 115 5.01 14.83 26.44
N GLY A 116 6.27 14.51 26.11
CA GLY A 116 7.06 13.48 26.82
C GLY A 116 6.69 12.04 26.45
N ASP A 117 7.21 11.07 27.22
CA ASP A 117 7.17 9.64 26.94
C ASP A 117 5.76 9.07 26.81
N LEU A 118 4.81 9.58 27.59
CA LEU A 118 3.43 9.11 27.55
C LEU A 118 2.77 9.34 26.16
N TYR A 119 3.04 10.49 25.54
CA TYR A 119 2.52 10.82 24.22
C TYR A 119 3.24 10.05 23.11
N VAL A 120 4.52 9.77 23.26
CA VAL A 120 5.27 8.90 22.33
C VAL A 120 4.73 7.47 22.41
N GLY A 121 4.48 6.97 23.62
CA GLY A 121 3.86 5.65 23.84
C GLY A 121 2.46 5.57 23.19
N THR A 122 1.64 6.60 23.38
CA THR A 122 0.34 6.72 22.72
C THR A 122 0.47 6.68 21.19
N MET A 123 1.45 7.40 20.61
CA MET A 123 1.68 7.39 19.17
C MET A 123 2.09 6.01 18.64
N SER A 124 2.83 5.24 19.42
CA SER A 124 3.19 3.86 19.06
C SER A 124 1.94 2.96 18.97
N ILE A 125 1.00 3.10 19.90
CA ILE A 125 -0.30 2.43 19.83
C ILE A 125 -1.08 2.86 18.60
N MET A 126 -1.16 4.18 18.34
CA MET A 126 -1.84 4.74 17.17
C MET A 126 -1.26 4.21 15.86
N THR A 127 0.06 4.13 15.76
CA THR A 127 0.75 3.58 14.58
C THR A 127 0.41 2.10 14.37
N SER A 128 0.31 1.32 15.45
CA SER A 128 -0.08 -0.09 15.38
C SER A 128 -1.53 -0.26 14.91
N ILE A 129 -2.45 0.56 15.43
CA ILE A 129 -3.85 0.59 14.98
C ILE A 129 -3.94 1.03 13.50
N MET A 130 -3.15 2.04 13.11
CA MET A 130 -3.05 2.47 11.72
C MET A 130 -2.71 1.31 10.78
N GLN A 131 -1.76 0.46 11.16
CA GLN A 131 -1.39 -0.71 10.37
C GLN A 131 -2.55 -1.72 10.23
N LEU A 132 -3.34 -1.94 11.30
CA LEU A 132 -4.53 -2.79 11.24
C LEU A 132 -5.56 -2.28 10.23
N ILE A 133 -5.67 -0.97 10.06
CA ILE A 133 -6.59 -0.35 9.09
C ILE A 133 -6.00 -0.38 7.67
N VAL A 134 -4.72 -0.06 7.53
CA VAL A 134 -4.09 0.14 6.21
C VAL A 134 -3.75 -1.19 5.52
N ILE A 135 -3.34 -2.24 6.24
CA ILE A 135 -2.96 -3.53 5.65
C ILE A 135 -4.10 -4.19 4.87
N PRO A 136 -5.36 -4.28 5.36
CA PRO A 136 -6.46 -4.79 4.57
C PRO A 136 -6.72 -3.98 3.29
N ILE A 137 -6.62 -2.64 3.39
CA ILE A 137 -6.81 -1.76 2.22
C ILE A 137 -5.72 -1.99 1.18
N GLN A 138 -4.47 -2.17 1.61
CA GLN A 138 -3.37 -2.52 0.72
C GLN A 138 -3.59 -3.89 0.05
N GLY A 139 -4.12 -4.87 0.78
CA GLY A 139 -4.49 -6.17 0.21
C GLY A 139 -5.52 -6.05 -0.91
N ILE A 140 -6.58 -5.27 -0.69
CA ILE A 140 -7.63 -5.01 -1.68
C ILE A 140 -7.04 -4.31 -2.91
N THR A 141 -6.25 -3.24 -2.71
CA THR A 141 -5.67 -2.46 -3.81
C THR A 141 -4.67 -3.27 -4.64
N GLN A 142 -3.81 -4.05 -3.99
CA GLN A 142 -2.84 -4.94 -4.66
C GLN A 142 -3.54 -6.07 -5.43
N GLY A 143 -4.67 -6.59 -4.93
CA GLY A 143 -5.45 -7.62 -5.63
C GLY A 143 -6.14 -7.10 -6.90
N VAL A 144 -6.61 -5.85 -6.89
CA VAL A 144 -7.32 -5.25 -8.04
C VAL A 144 -6.37 -4.61 -9.05
N GLN A 145 -5.18 -4.16 -8.64
CA GLN A 145 -4.21 -3.49 -9.50
C GLN A 145 -3.87 -4.28 -10.78
N PRO A 146 -3.56 -5.59 -10.76
CA PRO A 146 -3.32 -6.38 -11.97
C PRO A 146 -4.54 -6.45 -12.90
N ILE A 147 -5.76 -6.48 -12.33
CA ILE A 147 -7.00 -6.51 -13.12
C ILE A 147 -7.14 -5.22 -13.93
N ILE A 148 -6.89 -4.07 -13.30
CA ILE A 148 -6.93 -2.77 -13.98
C ILE A 148 -5.84 -2.71 -15.05
N SER A 149 -4.59 -3.07 -14.71
CA SER A 149 -3.45 -3.03 -15.64
C SER A 149 -3.66 -3.92 -16.87
N TYR A 150 -4.15 -5.15 -16.66
CA TYR A 150 -4.42 -6.09 -17.76
C TYR A 150 -5.51 -5.55 -18.71
N ASN A 151 -6.64 -5.11 -18.16
CA ASN A 151 -7.74 -4.58 -18.97
C ASN A 151 -7.37 -3.25 -19.64
N TYR A 152 -6.49 -2.46 -19.02
CA TYR A 152 -5.94 -1.25 -19.63
C TYR A 152 -5.07 -1.59 -20.86
N GLY A 153 -4.15 -2.56 -20.73
CA GLY A 153 -3.33 -3.04 -21.84
C GLY A 153 -4.14 -3.70 -22.96
N ALA A 154 -5.27 -4.33 -22.61
CA ALA A 154 -6.20 -4.98 -23.56
C ALA A 154 -7.21 -3.99 -24.21
N GLY A 155 -7.14 -2.67 -23.92
CA GLY A 155 -8.08 -1.68 -24.47
C GLY A 155 -9.49 -1.68 -23.85
N ASN A 156 -9.79 -2.55 -22.87
CA ASN A 156 -11.13 -2.77 -22.31
C ASN A 156 -11.58 -1.63 -21.37
N LYS A 157 -11.91 -0.46 -21.92
CA LYS A 157 -12.30 0.76 -21.20
C LYS A 157 -13.43 0.55 -20.19
N SER A 158 -14.46 -0.20 -20.54
CA SER A 158 -15.61 -0.47 -19.66
C SER A 158 -15.20 -1.27 -18.43
N ARG A 159 -14.37 -2.30 -18.60
CA ARG A 159 -13.86 -3.13 -17.50
C ARG A 159 -12.90 -2.35 -16.59
N VAL A 160 -12.02 -1.53 -17.16
CA VAL A 160 -11.17 -0.62 -16.39
C VAL A 160 -12.00 0.31 -15.52
N LYS A 161 -12.98 1.02 -16.09
CA LYS A 161 -13.87 1.92 -15.35
C LYS A 161 -14.64 1.18 -14.25
N GLY A 162 -15.20 0.01 -14.54
CA GLY A 162 -15.94 -0.80 -13.58
C GLY A 162 -15.05 -1.27 -12.41
N ALA A 163 -13.83 -1.74 -12.68
CA ALA A 163 -12.88 -2.15 -11.66
C ALA A 163 -12.46 -0.99 -10.75
N MET A 164 -12.15 0.18 -11.34
CA MET A 164 -11.78 1.39 -10.60
C MET A 164 -12.89 1.86 -9.64
N ILE A 165 -14.13 1.96 -10.11
CA ILE A 165 -15.26 2.41 -9.30
C ILE A 165 -15.47 1.44 -8.13
N ARG A 166 -15.49 0.12 -8.39
CA ARG A 166 -15.64 -0.88 -7.34
C ARG A 166 -14.50 -0.83 -6.33
N LEU A 167 -13.26 -0.62 -6.79
CA LEU A 167 -12.10 -0.47 -5.91
C LEU A 167 -12.27 0.72 -4.97
N ILE A 168 -12.65 1.89 -5.50
CA ILE A 168 -12.88 3.11 -4.70
C ILE A 168 -13.97 2.86 -3.65
N VAL A 169 -15.10 2.30 -4.07
CA VAL A 169 -16.23 2.04 -3.16
C VAL A 169 -15.84 1.06 -2.06
N VAL A 170 -15.19 -0.07 -2.41
CA VAL A 170 -14.80 -1.08 -1.42
C VAL A 170 -13.76 -0.54 -0.45
N CYS A 171 -12.72 0.17 -0.93
CA CYS A 171 -11.72 0.78 -0.06
C CYS A 171 -12.31 1.86 0.84
N PHE A 172 -13.23 2.69 0.32
CA PHE A 172 -13.91 3.73 1.11
C PHE A 172 -14.78 3.12 2.21
N LEU A 173 -15.61 2.13 1.88
CA LEU A 173 -16.44 1.45 2.87
C LEU A 173 -15.58 0.73 3.93
N ALA A 174 -14.52 0.05 3.51
CA ALA A 174 -13.62 -0.62 4.43
C ALA A 174 -12.93 0.37 5.40
N THR A 175 -12.46 1.53 4.90
CA THR A 175 -11.87 2.54 5.77
C THR A 175 -12.88 3.20 6.69
N ILE A 176 -14.11 3.48 6.24
CA ILE A 176 -15.18 4.00 7.12
C ILE A 176 -15.46 3.02 8.25
N VAL A 177 -15.56 1.74 7.97
CA VAL A 177 -15.85 0.74 9.01
C VAL A 177 -14.69 0.65 9.99
N LEU A 178 -13.46 0.42 9.50
CA LEU A 178 -12.29 0.20 10.36
C LEU A 178 -11.86 1.48 11.12
N ALA A 179 -11.75 2.60 10.44
CA ALA A 179 -11.40 3.87 11.07
C ALA A 179 -12.57 4.46 11.87
N GLY A 180 -13.82 4.18 11.48
CA GLY A 180 -14.99 4.58 12.23
C GLY A 180 -15.00 3.99 13.65
N VAL A 181 -14.59 2.74 13.83
CA VAL A 181 -14.42 2.15 15.18
C VAL A 181 -13.39 2.95 15.99
N ALA A 182 -12.27 3.37 15.39
CA ALA A 182 -11.27 4.18 16.07
C ALA A 182 -11.80 5.57 16.48
N VAL A 183 -12.71 6.14 15.69
CA VAL A 183 -13.28 7.47 15.95
C VAL A 183 -14.42 7.40 16.98
N PHE A 184 -15.34 6.42 16.85
CA PHE A 184 -16.56 6.38 17.66
C PHE A 184 -16.47 5.46 18.88
N ALA A 185 -15.57 4.47 18.86
CA ALA A 185 -15.36 3.52 19.95
C ALA A 185 -13.84 3.28 20.19
N PRO A 186 -13.06 4.33 20.51
CA PRO A 186 -11.60 4.23 20.63
C PRO A 186 -11.13 3.24 21.69
N GLY A 187 -11.92 3.01 22.75
CA GLY A 187 -11.62 2.04 23.80
C GLY A 187 -11.42 0.62 23.28
N VAL A 188 -12.21 0.21 22.26
CA VAL A 188 -12.09 -1.12 21.65
C VAL A 188 -10.68 -1.39 21.13
N TYR A 189 -10.06 -0.40 20.48
CA TYR A 189 -8.68 -0.56 20.03
C TYR A 189 -7.67 -0.32 21.14
N ALA A 190 -7.87 0.69 22.00
CA ALA A 190 -6.89 1.04 23.03
C ALA A 190 -6.63 -0.12 24.01
N GLU A 191 -7.68 -0.80 24.46
CA GLU A 191 -7.62 -1.92 25.40
C GLU A 191 -6.95 -3.18 24.83
N ILE A 192 -6.95 -3.34 23.48
CA ILE A 192 -6.23 -4.45 22.83
C ILE A 192 -4.71 -4.27 22.95
N PHE A 193 -4.22 -3.03 22.93
CA PHE A 193 -2.79 -2.76 22.85
C PHE A 193 -2.12 -2.47 24.18
N THR A 194 -2.86 -2.08 25.22
CA THR A 194 -2.28 -1.76 26.52
C THR A 194 -3.27 -1.90 27.66
N ASN A 195 -2.77 -2.35 28.82
CA ASN A 195 -3.51 -2.41 30.09
C ASN A 195 -3.18 -1.20 31.00
N ASN A 196 -2.39 -0.24 30.54
CA ASN A 196 -2.04 0.93 31.31
C ASN A 196 -3.16 1.97 31.21
N ASP A 197 -3.87 2.24 32.30
CA ASP A 197 -5.02 3.16 32.35
C ASP A 197 -4.70 4.56 31.83
N GLN A 198 -3.50 5.08 32.12
CA GLN A 198 -3.09 6.41 31.64
C GLN A 198 -2.92 6.42 30.11
N LEU A 199 -2.31 5.41 29.53
CA LEU A 199 -2.17 5.25 28.09
C LEU A 199 -3.52 5.03 27.41
N VAL A 200 -4.39 4.18 27.96
CA VAL A 200 -5.75 3.94 27.44
C VAL A 200 -6.53 5.25 27.40
N LYS A 201 -6.56 5.97 28.55
CA LYS A 201 -7.29 7.24 28.66
C LYS A 201 -6.79 8.29 27.67
N LEU A 202 -5.47 8.46 27.54
CA LEU A 202 -4.89 9.42 26.61
C LEU A 202 -5.15 8.99 25.15
N THR A 203 -4.98 7.71 24.84
CA THR A 203 -5.25 7.15 23.52
C THR A 203 -6.71 7.38 23.11
N CYS A 204 -7.66 7.12 24.00
CA CYS A 204 -9.08 7.39 23.75
C CYS A 204 -9.41 8.86 23.49
N GLN A 205 -8.65 9.79 24.09
CA GLN A 205 -8.84 11.23 23.89
C GLN A 205 -8.31 11.71 22.53
N VAL A 206 -7.16 11.21 22.08
CA VAL A 206 -6.48 11.69 20.86
C VAL A 206 -6.83 10.88 19.62
N MET A 207 -7.24 9.61 19.77
CA MET A 207 -7.56 8.69 18.67
C MET A 207 -8.66 9.23 17.75
N PRO A 208 -9.80 9.74 18.21
CA PRO A 208 -10.83 10.30 17.35
C PRO A 208 -10.32 11.45 16.49
N ILE A 209 -9.44 12.29 17.05
CA ILE A 209 -8.84 13.42 16.33
C ILE A 209 -7.90 12.90 15.23
N TYR A 210 -7.00 12.00 15.57
CA TYR A 210 -5.98 11.47 14.66
C TYR A 210 -6.58 10.67 13.50
N PHE A 211 -7.54 9.78 13.78
CA PHE A 211 -8.14 8.90 12.79
C PHE A 211 -9.27 9.51 11.97
N PHE A 212 -9.72 10.74 12.30
CA PHE A 212 -10.77 11.39 11.53
C PHE A 212 -10.46 11.50 10.04
N GLY A 213 -9.23 11.89 9.67
CA GLY A 213 -8.80 11.98 8.27
C GLY A 213 -8.71 10.61 7.58
N ILE A 214 -8.36 9.57 8.33
CA ILE A 214 -8.22 8.20 7.83
C ILE A 214 -9.54 7.62 7.35
N THR A 215 -10.69 8.07 7.84
CA THR A 215 -11.99 7.59 7.38
C THR A 215 -12.19 7.73 5.87
N ILE A 216 -11.58 8.74 5.26
CA ILE A 216 -11.65 9.00 3.81
C ILE A 216 -10.41 8.54 3.05
N PHE A 217 -9.37 8.03 3.74
CA PHE A 217 -8.10 7.61 3.15
C PHE A 217 -8.25 6.48 2.12
N GLY A 218 -9.28 5.64 2.24
CA GLY A 218 -9.57 4.58 1.27
C GLY A 218 -9.72 5.08 -0.16
N ILE A 219 -10.28 6.28 -0.34
CA ILE A 219 -10.40 6.93 -1.66
C ILE A 219 -9.01 7.21 -2.22
N GLN A 220 -8.12 7.81 -1.42
CA GLN A 220 -6.75 8.12 -1.84
C GLN A 220 -5.97 6.86 -2.20
N SER A 221 -6.05 5.82 -1.38
CA SER A 221 -5.36 4.55 -1.59
C SER A 221 -5.82 3.87 -2.89
N ALA A 222 -7.13 3.85 -3.16
CA ALA A 222 -7.70 3.31 -4.39
C ALA A 222 -7.27 4.12 -5.63
N CYS A 223 -7.31 5.46 -5.56
CA CYS A 223 -6.86 6.33 -6.64
C CYS A 223 -5.36 6.14 -6.93
N GLN A 224 -4.53 6.07 -5.89
CA GLN A 224 -3.09 5.90 -6.03
C GLN A 224 -2.73 4.55 -6.65
N SER A 225 -3.37 3.46 -6.23
CA SER A 225 -3.22 2.13 -6.83
C SER A 225 -3.66 2.13 -8.30
N THR A 226 -4.75 2.83 -8.62
CA THR A 226 -5.22 2.99 -10.00
C THR A 226 -4.22 3.76 -10.86
N PHE A 227 -3.60 4.83 -10.36
CA PHE A 227 -2.55 5.54 -11.09
C PHE A 227 -1.37 4.63 -11.43
N LEU A 228 -0.94 3.81 -10.47
CA LEU A 228 0.12 2.82 -10.70
C LEU A 228 -0.30 1.78 -11.76
N ALA A 229 -1.52 1.29 -11.68
CA ALA A 229 -2.08 0.33 -12.64
C ALA A 229 -2.17 0.88 -14.07
N LEU A 230 -2.42 2.19 -14.22
CA LEU A 230 -2.48 2.90 -15.49
C LEU A 230 -1.12 3.45 -15.96
N GLY A 231 -0.01 3.09 -15.29
CA GLY A 231 1.33 3.56 -15.64
C GLY A 231 1.62 5.03 -15.30
N GLN A 232 0.76 5.67 -14.49
CA GLN A 232 0.89 7.09 -14.07
C GLN A 232 1.74 7.23 -12.79
N ALA A 233 2.92 6.58 -12.74
CA ALA A 233 3.78 6.53 -11.56
C ALA A 233 4.19 7.92 -11.04
N LYS A 234 4.42 8.89 -11.94
CA LYS A 234 4.79 10.26 -11.55
C LYS A 234 3.67 10.95 -10.75
N VAL A 235 2.41 10.77 -11.13
CA VAL A 235 1.25 11.34 -10.42
C VAL A 235 1.11 10.68 -9.06
N SER A 236 1.25 9.36 -8.98
CA SER A 236 1.22 8.60 -7.71
C SER A 236 2.31 9.07 -6.75
N LEU A 237 3.55 9.24 -7.24
CA LEU A 237 4.66 9.75 -6.45
C LEU A 237 4.41 11.18 -5.94
N PHE A 238 3.92 12.06 -6.81
CA PHE A 238 3.57 13.43 -6.42
C PHE A 238 2.56 13.47 -5.28
N ILE A 239 1.49 12.67 -5.36
CA ILE A 239 0.46 12.59 -4.32
C ILE A 239 1.04 12.07 -3.00
N ALA A 240 1.91 11.06 -3.04
CA ALA A 240 2.55 10.52 -1.85
C ALA A 240 3.46 11.58 -1.17
N LEU A 241 4.25 12.30 -1.96
CA LEU A 241 5.10 13.37 -1.45
C LEU A 241 4.30 14.58 -0.97
N LEU A 242 3.20 14.93 -1.66
CA LEU A 242 2.30 16.00 -1.24
C LEU A 242 1.76 15.74 0.16
N ARG A 243 1.21 14.54 0.41
CA ARG A 243 0.65 14.18 1.71
C ARG A 243 1.68 14.23 2.83
N LYS A 244 2.83 13.59 2.64
CA LYS A 244 3.80 13.33 3.71
C LYS A 244 4.83 14.44 3.88
N VAL A 245 5.42 14.89 2.78
CA VAL A 245 6.53 15.87 2.82
C VAL A 245 5.99 17.30 2.81
N ILE A 246 5.05 17.58 1.92
CA ILE A 246 4.59 18.96 1.70
C ILE A 246 3.54 19.38 2.73
N LEU A 247 2.69 18.44 3.16
CA LEU A 247 1.60 18.74 4.11
C LEU A 247 1.95 18.30 5.53
N LEU A 248 2.17 17.00 5.75
CA LEU A 248 2.26 16.44 7.09
C LEU A 248 3.48 16.96 7.88
N ILE A 249 4.68 16.94 7.31
CA ILE A 249 5.90 17.37 8.01
C ILE A 249 5.81 18.85 8.42
N PRO A 250 5.47 19.81 7.52
CA PRO A 250 5.32 21.20 7.92
C PRO A 250 4.21 21.41 8.95
N LEU A 251 3.06 20.74 8.81
CA LEU A 251 1.98 20.85 9.78
C LEU A 251 2.38 20.29 11.16
N ALA A 252 3.11 19.17 11.19
CA ALA A 252 3.62 18.58 12.43
C ALA A 252 4.65 19.47 13.16
N ILE A 253 5.31 20.39 12.44
CA ILE A 253 6.26 21.36 13.02
C ILE A 253 5.54 22.67 13.42
N ILE A 254 4.58 23.12 12.62
CA ILE A 254 3.90 24.42 12.79
C ILE A 254 2.79 24.36 13.83
N LEU A 255 1.88 23.37 13.73
CA LEU A 255 0.71 23.29 14.61
C LEU A 255 1.05 23.17 16.10
N PRO A 256 2.12 22.44 16.51
CA PRO A 256 2.47 22.37 17.93
C PRO A 256 2.87 23.72 18.54
N LYS A 257 3.33 24.68 17.75
CA LYS A 257 3.69 26.02 18.23
C LYS A 257 2.46 26.81 18.71
N PHE A 258 1.28 26.48 18.16
CA PHE A 258 0.02 27.18 18.49
C PHE A 258 -0.88 26.34 19.40
N MET A 259 -0.84 25.02 19.29
CA MET A 259 -1.78 24.10 19.94
C MET A 259 -1.11 23.10 20.89
N GLY A 260 0.19 23.22 21.12
CA GLY A 260 0.95 22.27 21.93
C GLY A 260 0.93 20.86 21.32
N VAL A 261 1.00 19.85 22.16
CA VAL A 261 1.09 18.43 21.75
C VAL A 261 -0.09 17.98 20.89
N ILE A 262 -1.30 18.51 21.13
CA ILE A 262 -2.50 18.16 20.34
C ILE A 262 -2.36 18.62 18.89
N GLY A 263 -1.58 19.67 18.62
CA GLY A 263 -1.29 20.11 17.26
C GLY A 263 -0.61 19.04 16.40
N ILE A 264 0.21 18.16 17.00
CA ILE A 264 0.86 17.05 16.28
C ILE A 264 -0.17 16.02 15.83
N TYR A 265 -1.11 15.65 16.71
CA TYR A 265 -2.19 14.72 16.36
C TYR A 265 -3.17 15.28 15.33
N ARG A 266 -3.35 16.61 15.30
CA ARG A 266 -4.19 17.30 14.31
C ARG A 266 -3.50 17.46 12.95
N ALA A 267 -2.19 17.34 12.87
CA ALA A 267 -1.45 17.44 11.61
C ALA A 267 -1.85 16.33 10.61
N GLU A 268 -2.04 15.09 11.09
CA GLU A 268 -2.41 13.94 10.24
C GLU A 268 -3.78 14.14 9.56
N PRO A 269 -4.90 14.37 10.27
CA PRO A 269 -6.19 14.53 9.61
C PRO A 269 -6.25 15.74 8.68
N VAL A 270 -5.57 16.83 8.96
CA VAL A 270 -5.51 17.99 8.07
C VAL A 270 -4.76 17.63 6.78
N ALA A 271 -3.62 16.97 6.90
CA ALA A 271 -2.85 16.50 5.74
C ALA A 271 -3.65 15.47 4.90
N ASP A 272 -4.37 14.56 5.55
CA ASP A 272 -5.19 13.55 4.89
C ASP A 272 -6.34 14.17 4.10
N ILE A 273 -7.11 15.07 4.71
CA ILE A 273 -8.24 15.72 4.04
C ILE A 273 -7.77 16.49 2.81
N ILE A 274 -6.74 17.32 2.94
CA ILE A 274 -6.19 18.09 1.81
C ILE A 274 -5.67 17.15 0.72
N SER A 275 -4.97 16.09 1.11
CA SER A 275 -4.41 15.11 0.18
C SER A 275 -5.51 14.32 -0.55
N VAL A 276 -6.56 13.88 0.14
CA VAL A 276 -7.69 13.17 -0.49
C VAL A 276 -8.42 14.08 -1.48
N LEU A 277 -8.68 15.34 -1.13
CA LEU A 277 -9.31 16.31 -2.04
C LEU A 277 -8.45 16.53 -3.28
N THR A 278 -7.16 16.80 -3.11
CA THR A 278 -6.22 17.00 -4.23
C THR A 278 -6.12 15.75 -5.11
N THR A 279 -6.03 14.57 -4.49
CA THR A 279 -5.99 13.28 -5.19
C THR A 279 -7.25 13.06 -5.99
N SER A 280 -8.43 13.34 -5.45
CA SER A 280 -9.71 13.17 -6.13
C SER A 280 -9.82 14.06 -7.37
N VAL A 281 -9.39 15.33 -7.27
CA VAL A 281 -9.36 16.25 -8.43
C VAL A 281 -8.40 15.74 -9.50
N LEU A 282 -7.16 15.41 -9.13
CA LEU A 282 -6.16 14.87 -10.06
C LEU A 282 -6.62 13.56 -10.69
N PHE A 283 -7.32 12.71 -9.93
CA PHE A 283 -7.86 11.46 -10.41
C PHE A 283 -8.89 11.68 -11.51
N VAL A 284 -9.87 12.55 -11.30
CA VAL A 284 -10.89 12.86 -12.31
C VAL A 284 -10.26 13.40 -13.59
N ILE A 285 -9.29 14.33 -13.48
CA ILE A 285 -8.61 14.92 -14.64
C ILE A 285 -7.80 13.87 -15.41
N THR A 286 -6.95 13.14 -14.70
CA THR A 286 -6.00 12.18 -15.30
C THR A 286 -6.74 11.00 -15.92
N VAL A 287 -7.70 10.42 -15.18
CA VAL A 287 -8.45 9.25 -15.66
C VAL A 287 -9.32 9.59 -16.85
N LYS A 288 -9.97 10.76 -16.88
CA LYS A 288 -10.70 11.23 -18.08
C LYS A 288 -9.79 11.29 -19.29
N LYS A 289 -8.57 11.83 -19.14
CA LYS A 289 -7.57 11.91 -20.22
C LYS A 289 -7.13 10.53 -20.71
N VAL A 290 -6.78 9.63 -19.76
CA VAL A 290 -6.33 8.27 -20.07
C VAL A 290 -7.43 7.47 -20.76
N LEU A 291 -8.66 7.48 -20.24
CA LEU A 291 -9.79 6.75 -20.81
C LEU A 291 -10.22 7.31 -22.18
N ARG A 292 -10.03 8.61 -22.44
CA ARG A 292 -10.27 9.21 -23.76
C ARG A 292 -9.26 8.69 -24.78
N ASN A 293 -8.00 8.62 -24.42
CA ASN A 293 -6.95 8.12 -25.31
C ASN A 293 -7.12 6.63 -25.65
N MET A 294 -7.65 5.80 -24.72
CA MET A 294 -8.00 4.41 -25.01
C MET A 294 -9.06 4.31 -26.13
N GLY A 295 -10.11 5.17 -26.09
CA GLY A 295 -11.17 5.14 -27.11
C GLY A 295 -10.72 5.62 -28.50
N ASN A 296 -9.69 6.46 -28.58
CA ASN A 296 -9.15 6.91 -29.87
C ASN A 296 -8.28 5.82 -30.54
N ASN A 297 -7.55 5.03 -29.76
CA ASN A 297 -6.76 3.91 -30.29
C ASN A 297 -7.66 2.78 -30.84
N ASP A 298 -8.83 2.55 -30.23
CA ASP A 298 -9.81 1.59 -30.72
C ASP A 298 -10.43 2.03 -32.08
N MET A 299 -10.63 3.32 -32.29
CA MET A 299 -11.12 3.86 -33.57
C MET A 299 -10.06 3.77 -34.70
N ILE A 300 -8.79 4.01 -34.37
CA ILE A 300 -7.69 3.92 -35.36
C ILE A 300 -7.45 2.46 -35.75
N SER A 301 -7.50 1.52 -34.83
CA SER A 301 -7.35 0.09 -35.12
C SER A 301 -8.56 -0.50 -35.86
N ALA A 302 -9.76 0.01 -35.61
CA ALA A 302 -10.97 -0.39 -36.32
C ALA A 302 -11.02 0.16 -37.75
N ASP A 303 -10.45 1.34 -38.01
CA ASP A 303 -10.36 1.95 -39.34
C ASP A 303 -9.29 1.27 -40.21
N GLN A 304 -8.14 0.94 -39.63
CA GLN A 304 -7.09 0.17 -40.30
C GLN A 304 -7.51 -1.28 -40.62
N GLY A 305 -8.38 -1.88 -39.78
CA GLY A 305 -8.96 -3.22 -40.04
C GLY A 305 -10.01 -3.19 -41.18
N LYS A 306 -10.65 -2.05 -41.46
CA LYS A 306 -11.58 -1.90 -42.57
C LYS A 306 -10.88 -1.64 -43.92
N GLU A 307 -9.76 -0.96 -43.90
CA GLU A 307 -8.97 -0.72 -45.13
C GLU A 307 -8.18 -1.96 -45.57
N GLY A 308 -7.74 -2.83 -44.62
CA GLY A 308 -7.07 -4.10 -44.93
C GLY A 308 -7.98 -5.21 -45.46
N GLY A 309 -9.30 -5.11 -45.22
CA GLY A 309 -10.28 -6.13 -45.65
C GLY A 309 -10.78 -5.98 -47.11
N THR A 310 -10.44 -4.90 -47.79
CA THR A 310 -10.92 -4.62 -49.17
C THR A 310 -9.93 -5.07 -50.26
N ASN A 311 -8.70 -5.48 -49.92
CA ASN A 311 -7.67 -5.87 -50.91
C ASN A 311 -7.41 -7.36 -51.04
N GLU A 312 -8.12 -8.25 -50.32
CA GLU A 312 -7.95 -9.72 -50.45
C GLU A 312 -9.03 -10.44 -51.28
N ARG A 313 -9.76 -9.72 -52.13
CA ARG A 313 -10.72 -10.34 -53.10
C ARG A 313 -10.38 -10.10 -54.55
N LEU A 314 -9.12 -10.12 -54.89
CA LEU A 314 -8.67 -10.18 -56.27
C LEU A 314 -7.35 -10.99 -56.31
N TYR A 315 -7.45 -12.35 -56.23
CA TYR A 315 -6.62 -13.32 -56.95
C TYR A 315 -7.19 -14.72 -56.70
#